data_5028be6f2c41365d7ae473ed0e550330
#
_entry.id   5028be6f2c41365d7ae473ed0e550330
#
_cell.length_a   1.000
_cell.length_b   1.000
_cell.length_c   1.000
_cell.angle_alpha   90.00
_cell.angle_beta   90.00
_cell.angle_gamma   90.00
#
_symmetry.space_group_name_H-M   'P 1'
#
loop_
_entity.id
_entity.type
_entity.pdbx_description
1 polymer ?
#
loop_
_entity_poly.entity_id
_entity_poly.type
_entity_poly.pdbx_seq_one_letter_code
_entity_poly.pdbx_strand_id
1 'polypeptide(L)'
;MFELAVKYIFSRKLQSLLMLIGVAFGCGGYIVFTSIQTGFQNFLKERLIENNGHITIRSREDYITPDSLAGVFFEGKRIYWITEPSGKRSHDYLQSAWYWQKLLEKLPYVVASTRRIEATTTCSRASFSRSISLRGVDPVNEPKVTNIAEDIIEGKLQMLSSGNNMVIAGVELLKFLGAKVNDTINIINPDGHVYPVKVVGIYSSGDRRNDESLVLGSITTVQNILESPGKITKIVVKTIDANKAAVFAQKLSQYSYDKVESWDQANVNFLSMTKQQSLIRQITMFTFILVVSFGIYNVLNMMVHQKQ
;
A
#
# COMPACT_ATOMS: atom_id res chain seq x y z
N MET A 1 -44.97 37.55 2.61
CA MET A 1 -44.55 36.22 3.14
C MET A 1 -43.19 36.30 3.79
N PHE A 2 -42.15 36.80 3.12
CA PHE A 2 -40.77 36.86 3.68
C PHE A 2 -40.66 37.78 4.91
N GLU A 3 -41.23 38.97 4.88
CA GLU A 3 -41.24 39.91 6.02
C GLU A 3 -41.94 39.35 7.28
N LEU A 4 -43.03 38.60 7.09
CA LEU A 4 -43.71 37.90 8.19
C LEU A 4 -42.85 36.81 8.79
N ALA A 5 -42.13 36.05 7.97
CA ALA A 5 -41.18 35.00 8.45
C ALA A 5 -40.03 35.62 9.26
N VAL A 6 -39.45 36.71 8.79
CA VAL A 6 -38.41 37.43 9.48
C VAL A 6 -38.90 38.00 10.83
N LYS A 7 -40.04 38.65 10.88
CA LYS A 7 -40.66 39.10 12.16
C LYS A 7 -40.93 37.99 13.14
N TYR A 8 -41.29 36.81 12.64
CA TYR A 8 -41.52 35.60 13.47
C TYR A 8 -40.23 35.09 14.11
N ILE A 9 -39.14 35.02 13.33
CA ILE A 9 -37.80 34.60 13.81
C ILE A 9 -37.35 35.54 14.96
N PHE A 10 -37.53 36.82 14.82
CA PHE A 10 -37.13 37.82 15.82
C PHE A 10 -38.06 37.87 17.03
N SER A 11 -39.33 37.47 16.95
CA SER A 11 -40.26 37.43 18.07
C SER A 11 -39.96 36.29 19.06
N ARG A 12 -39.37 35.18 18.59
CA ARG A 12 -39.05 34.00 19.40
C ARG A 12 -37.56 33.63 19.34
N LYS A 13 -36.73 34.55 19.81
CA LYS A 13 -35.27 34.53 19.71
C LYS A 13 -34.66 33.20 20.19
N LEU A 14 -35.10 32.66 21.35
CA LEU A 14 -34.52 31.47 21.93
C LEU A 14 -34.82 30.20 21.09
N GLN A 15 -36.06 30.06 20.59
CA GLN A 15 -36.43 28.90 19.78
C GLN A 15 -35.78 28.92 18.40
N SER A 16 -35.70 30.12 17.79
CA SER A 16 -35.00 30.32 16.51
C SER A 16 -33.50 30.05 16.64
N LEU A 17 -32.90 30.49 17.76
CA LEU A 17 -31.49 30.24 18.06
C LEU A 17 -31.20 28.75 18.24
N LEU A 18 -32.04 28.03 19.00
CA LEU A 18 -31.90 26.58 19.21
C LEU A 18 -32.01 25.82 17.88
N MET A 19 -32.97 26.20 17.00
CA MET A 19 -33.12 25.61 15.68
C MET A 19 -31.88 25.88 14.81
N LEU A 20 -31.37 27.10 14.80
CA LEU A 20 -30.18 27.49 14.05
C LEU A 20 -28.95 26.69 14.53
N ILE A 21 -28.76 26.58 15.84
CA ILE A 21 -27.68 25.78 16.46
C ILE A 21 -27.81 24.31 16.05
N GLY A 22 -29.01 23.72 16.12
CA GLY A 22 -29.26 22.32 15.74
C GLY A 22 -28.90 22.05 14.28
N VAL A 23 -29.35 22.92 13.36
CA VAL A 23 -29.03 22.78 11.92
C VAL A 23 -27.55 23.03 11.68
N ALA A 24 -26.96 24.07 12.30
CA ALA A 24 -25.54 24.37 12.14
C ALA A 24 -24.66 23.25 12.66
N PHE A 25 -25.03 22.64 13.80
CA PHE A 25 -24.26 21.50 14.38
C PHE A 25 -24.41 20.24 13.51
N GLY A 26 -25.60 19.96 13.00
CA GLY A 26 -25.83 18.82 12.09
C GLY A 26 -25.06 18.97 10.78
N CYS A 27 -25.22 20.08 10.09
CA CYS A 27 -24.53 20.32 8.82
C CYS A 27 -23.02 20.49 8.99
N GLY A 28 -22.60 21.29 9.98
CA GLY A 28 -21.19 21.52 10.29
C GLY A 28 -20.46 20.23 10.71
N GLY A 29 -21.06 19.45 11.61
CA GLY A 29 -20.52 18.17 12.04
C GLY A 29 -20.37 17.19 10.89
N TYR A 30 -21.35 17.11 10.00
CA TYR A 30 -21.27 16.27 8.79
C TYR A 30 -20.13 16.71 7.85
N ILE A 31 -20.00 18.02 7.58
CA ILE A 31 -18.94 18.55 6.70
C ILE A 31 -17.56 18.22 7.28
N VAL A 32 -17.35 18.48 8.57
CA VAL A 32 -16.08 18.21 9.26
C VAL A 32 -15.75 16.72 9.20
N PHE A 33 -16.71 15.87 9.58
CA PHE A 33 -16.52 14.40 9.55
C PHE A 33 -16.16 13.88 8.15
N THR A 34 -16.91 14.33 7.14
CA THR A 34 -16.68 13.92 5.75
C THR A 34 -15.33 14.40 5.23
N SER A 35 -14.94 15.62 5.56
CA SER A 35 -13.65 16.20 5.15
C SER A 35 -12.46 15.44 5.76
N ILE A 36 -12.53 15.12 7.05
CA ILE A 36 -11.50 14.34 7.74
C ILE A 36 -11.39 12.94 7.10
N GLN A 37 -12.52 12.27 6.91
CA GLN A 37 -12.52 10.92 6.34
C GLN A 37 -11.98 10.89 4.90
N THR A 38 -12.41 11.84 4.06
CA THR A 38 -11.94 11.94 2.67
C THR A 38 -10.46 12.29 2.61
N GLY A 39 -10.03 13.26 3.44
CA GLY A 39 -8.61 13.62 3.54
C GLY A 39 -7.73 12.45 3.96
N PHE A 40 -8.17 11.67 4.95
CA PHE A 40 -7.45 10.47 5.38
C PHE A 40 -7.38 9.38 4.30
N GLN A 41 -8.48 9.13 3.58
CA GLN A 41 -8.48 8.17 2.46
C GLN A 41 -7.53 8.61 1.34
N ASN A 42 -7.52 9.88 0.97
CA ASN A 42 -6.61 10.42 -0.03
C ASN A 42 -5.16 10.31 0.42
N PHE A 43 -4.86 10.65 1.67
CA PHE A 43 -3.53 10.50 2.25
C PHE A 43 -3.02 9.05 2.18
N LEU A 44 -3.85 8.07 2.57
CA LEU A 44 -3.47 6.66 2.49
C LEU A 44 -3.27 6.20 1.03
N LYS A 45 -4.12 6.65 0.11
CA LYS A 45 -3.99 6.36 -1.32
C LYS A 45 -2.68 6.89 -1.88
N GLU A 46 -2.34 8.14 -1.58
CA GLU A 46 -1.08 8.76 -2.01
C GLU A 46 0.13 8.00 -1.47
N ARG A 47 0.14 7.67 -0.18
CA ARG A 47 1.20 6.87 0.44
C ARG A 47 1.36 5.49 -0.21
N LEU A 48 0.27 4.81 -0.55
CA LEU A 48 0.34 3.52 -1.25
C LEU A 48 0.95 3.64 -2.65
N ILE A 49 0.60 4.70 -3.39
CA ILE A 49 1.13 4.96 -4.73
C ILE A 49 2.62 5.34 -4.67
N GLU A 50 2.99 6.22 -3.75
CA GLU A 50 4.34 6.74 -3.60
C GLU A 50 5.34 5.68 -3.15
N ASN A 51 4.95 4.79 -2.24
CA ASN A 51 5.87 3.77 -1.71
C ASN A 51 5.96 2.50 -2.57
N ASN A 52 4.92 2.19 -3.36
CA ASN A 52 4.88 0.97 -4.16
C ASN A 52 5.01 1.20 -5.68
N GLY A 53 5.04 2.48 -6.12
CA GLY A 53 5.01 2.85 -7.52
C GLY A 53 3.63 2.61 -8.17
N HIS A 54 3.52 2.88 -9.46
CA HIS A 54 2.23 2.82 -10.18
C HIS A 54 1.90 1.43 -10.72
N ILE A 55 2.91 0.69 -11.18
CA ILE A 55 2.77 -0.66 -11.74
C ILE A 55 3.87 -1.55 -11.17
N THR A 56 3.51 -2.76 -10.84
CA THR A 56 4.45 -3.80 -10.40
C THR A 56 4.42 -4.96 -11.39
N ILE A 57 5.59 -5.38 -11.84
CA ILE A 57 5.80 -6.53 -12.71
C ILE A 57 6.51 -7.59 -11.87
N ARG A 58 5.92 -8.77 -11.75
CA ARG A 58 6.47 -9.91 -11.00
C ARG A 58 6.22 -11.22 -11.73
N SER A 59 6.88 -12.26 -11.29
CA SER A 59 6.63 -13.59 -11.82
C SER A 59 5.17 -14.00 -11.61
N ARG A 60 4.59 -14.70 -12.58
CA ARG A 60 3.23 -15.22 -12.49
C ARG A 60 3.21 -16.42 -11.58
N GLU A 61 2.16 -16.48 -10.79
CA GLU A 61 1.82 -17.65 -9.99
C GLU A 61 0.86 -18.54 -10.81
N ASP A 62 1.27 -19.75 -11.09
CA ASP A 62 0.44 -20.71 -11.80
C ASP A 62 -0.19 -21.69 -10.81
N TYR A 63 -1.49 -21.92 -10.97
CA TYR A 63 -2.17 -22.95 -10.21
C TYR A 63 -1.94 -24.32 -10.87
N ILE A 64 -1.59 -25.31 -10.05
CA ILE A 64 -1.48 -26.69 -10.51
C ILE A 64 -2.91 -27.23 -10.63
N THR A 65 -3.33 -27.51 -11.85
CA THR A 65 -4.61 -28.16 -12.15
C THR A 65 -4.37 -29.55 -12.73
N PRO A 66 -5.34 -30.47 -12.63
CA PRO A 66 -5.24 -31.78 -13.27
C PRO A 66 -4.84 -31.69 -14.75
N ASP A 67 -5.43 -30.74 -15.48
CA ASP A 67 -5.16 -30.56 -16.91
C ASP A 67 -3.74 -30.05 -17.20
N SER A 68 -3.20 -29.17 -16.34
CA SER A 68 -1.85 -28.63 -16.50
C SER A 68 -0.77 -29.71 -16.35
N LEU A 69 -0.99 -30.69 -15.47
CA LEU A 69 -0.08 -31.84 -15.30
C LEU A 69 -0.30 -32.91 -16.34
N ALA A 70 -1.56 -33.15 -16.72
CA ALA A 70 -1.91 -34.14 -17.74
C ALA A 70 -1.21 -33.85 -19.07
N GLY A 71 -1.23 -32.60 -19.53
CA GLY A 71 -0.60 -32.19 -20.78
C GLY A 71 0.93 -32.31 -20.80
N VAL A 72 1.59 -32.15 -19.64
CA VAL A 72 3.05 -32.19 -19.55
C VAL A 72 3.60 -33.60 -19.37
N PHE A 73 2.97 -34.43 -18.53
CA PHE A 73 3.52 -35.74 -18.15
C PHE A 73 2.84 -36.93 -18.81
N PHE A 74 1.64 -36.75 -19.38
CA PHE A 74 0.80 -37.88 -19.85
C PHE A 74 0.11 -37.57 -21.17
N GLU A 75 0.82 -36.97 -22.09
CA GLU A 75 0.30 -36.57 -23.40
C GLU A 75 -0.40 -37.76 -24.12
N GLY A 76 -1.66 -37.58 -24.52
CA GLY A 76 -2.45 -38.60 -25.22
C GLY A 76 -3.06 -39.71 -24.35
N LYS A 77 -2.89 -39.70 -23.02
CA LYS A 77 -3.47 -40.71 -22.12
C LYS A 77 -4.66 -40.17 -21.35
N ARG A 78 -5.71 -41.00 -21.16
CA ARG A 78 -6.77 -40.69 -20.18
C ARG A 78 -6.27 -40.99 -18.78
N ILE A 79 -6.30 -39.98 -17.94
CA ILE A 79 -5.82 -40.08 -16.55
C ILE A 79 -7.02 -39.95 -15.62
N TYR A 80 -7.07 -40.85 -14.65
CA TYR A 80 -7.97 -40.74 -13.50
C TYR A 80 -7.14 -40.46 -12.26
N TRP A 81 -7.33 -39.27 -11.70
CA TRP A 81 -6.65 -38.88 -10.47
C TRP A 81 -7.38 -39.50 -9.27
N ILE A 82 -6.68 -40.26 -8.44
CA ILE A 82 -7.20 -40.75 -7.14
C ILE A 82 -7.34 -39.52 -6.19
N THR A 83 -6.38 -38.62 -6.25
CA THR A 83 -6.43 -37.32 -5.57
C THR A 83 -6.06 -36.26 -6.61
N GLU A 84 -6.93 -35.30 -6.83
CA GLU A 84 -6.64 -34.24 -7.79
C GLU A 84 -5.43 -33.42 -7.35
N PRO A 85 -4.44 -33.23 -8.25
CA PRO A 85 -3.31 -32.40 -7.93
C PRO A 85 -3.77 -30.95 -7.74
N SER A 86 -3.37 -30.38 -6.63
CA SER A 86 -3.68 -28.99 -6.27
C SER A 86 -2.44 -28.32 -5.71
N GLY A 87 -2.37 -27.02 -5.85
CA GLY A 87 -1.27 -26.24 -5.33
C GLY A 87 -0.99 -25.01 -6.19
N LYS A 88 -0.02 -24.25 -5.77
CA LYS A 88 0.41 -23.03 -6.42
C LYS A 88 1.89 -23.17 -6.76
N ARG A 89 2.22 -23.06 -8.02
CA ARG A 89 3.62 -22.99 -8.47
C ARG A 89 3.95 -21.50 -8.60
N SER A 90 4.76 -20.98 -7.70
CA SER A 90 5.33 -19.66 -7.83
C SER A 90 6.77 -19.77 -8.30
N HIS A 91 7.12 -18.92 -9.23
CA HIS A 91 8.52 -18.66 -9.51
C HIS A 91 8.93 -17.46 -8.65
N ASP A 92 9.86 -17.68 -7.72
CA ASP A 92 10.27 -16.63 -6.78
C ASP A 92 10.93 -15.44 -7.48
N TYR A 93 11.46 -15.65 -8.69
CA TYR A 93 12.23 -14.66 -9.44
C TYR A 93 11.66 -14.40 -10.82
N LEU A 94 11.75 -13.14 -11.25
CA LEU A 94 11.37 -12.71 -12.58
C LEU A 94 12.39 -13.21 -13.62
N GLN A 95 11.95 -14.04 -14.58
CA GLN A 95 12.87 -14.65 -15.53
C GLN A 95 13.33 -13.67 -16.63
N SER A 96 12.49 -12.72 -17.02
CA SER A 96 12.71 -11.82 -18.16
C SER A 96 13.06 -10.39 -17.77
N ALA A 97 13.80 -10.21 -16.67
CA ALA A 97 14.11 -8.90 -16.11
C ALA A 97 14.78 -7.93 -17.10
N TRP A 98 15.73 -8.42 -17.88
CA TRP A 98 16.44 -7.63 -18.89
C TRP A 98 15.55 -7.19 -20.06
N TYR A 99 14.67 -8.09 -20.52
CA TYR A 99 13.68 -7.77 -21.54
C TYR A 99 12.75 -6.64 -21.09
N TRP A 100 12.23 -6.74 -19.86
CA TRP A 100 11.37 -5.71 -19.27
C TRP A 100 12.08 -4.37 -19.17
N GLN A 101 13.33 -4.35 -18.74
CA GLN A 101 14.09 -3.10 -18.63
C GLN A 101 14.20 -2.40 -19.97
N LYS A 102 14.59 -3.12 -21.03
CA LYS A 102 14.69 -2.56 -22.39
C LYS A 102 13.35 -2.14 -22.98
N LEU A 103 12.27 -2.87 -22.65
CA LEU A 103 10.93 -2.52 -23.11
C LEU A 103 10.46 -1.23 -22.46
N LEU A 104 10.58 -1.13 -21.13
CA LEU A 104 10.11 0.01 -20.34
C LEU A 104 10.80 1.32 -20.73
N GLU A 105 12.09 1.28 -21.08
CA GLU A 105 12.85 2.45 -21.55
C GLU A 105 12.31 3.06 -22.85
N LYS A 106 11.63 2.26 -23.68
CA LYS A 106 11.09 2.69 -24.99
C LYS A 106 9.66 3.23 -24.91
N LEU A 107 8.98 3.07 -23.78
CA LEU A 107 7.57 3.39 -23.67
C LEU A 107 7.37 4.84 -23.20
N PRO A 108 6.64 5.67 -23.94
CA PRO A 108 6.53 7.11 -23.65
C PRO A 108 5.72 7.43 -22.38
N TYR A 109 4.94 6.49 -21.89
CA TYR A 109 4.16 6.65 -20.66
C TYR A 109 4.89 6.19 -19.39
N VAL A 110 6.10 5.63 -19.53
CA VAL A 110 6.96 5.24 -18.42
C VAL A 110 7.92 6.37 -18.08
N VAL A 111 7.88 6.85 -16.86
CA VAL A 111 8.77 7.92 -16.37
C VAL A 111 10.07 7.32 -15.85
N ALA A 112 9.97 6.27 -15.05
CA ALA A 112 11.11 5.57 -14.47
C ALA A 112 10.73 4.15 -14.08
N SER A 113 11.71 3.27 -13.97
CA SER A 113 11.55 1.93 -13.44
C SER A 113 12.70 1.54 -12.53
N THR A 114 12.46 0.70 -11.54
CA THR A 114 13.47 0.19 -10.63
C THR A 114 13.29 -1.31 -10.41
N ARG A 115 14.39 -1.99 -10.19
CA ARG A 115 14.40 -3.43 -9.89
C ARG A 115 14.43 -3.62 -8.39
N ARG A 116 13.73 -4.64 -7.92
CA ARG A 116 13.75 -5.04 -6.51
C ARG A 116 13.93 -6.54 -6.37
N ILE A 117 14.63 -6.92 -5.33
CA ILE A 117 14.64 -8.30 -4.83
C ILE A 117 14.08 -8.27 -3.41
N GLU A 118 13.08 -9.05 -3.13
CA GLU A 118 12.42 -9.09 -1.82
C GLU A 118 12.28 -10.53 -1.36
N ALA A 119 12.58 -10.75 -0.09
CA ALA A 119 12.37 -12.03 0.58
C ALA A 119 12.04 -11.82 2.05
N THR A 120 11.32 -12.77 2.62
CA THR A 120 11.13 -12.85 4.07
C THR A 120 12.30 -13.64 4.65
N THR A 121 13.02 -13.02 5.60
CA THR A 121 14.20 -13.59 6.26
C THR A 121 14.09 -13.36 7.77
N THR A 122 15.07 -13.79 8.53
CA THR A 122 15.13 -13.52 9.97
C THR A 122 16.30 -12.61 10.29
N CYS A 123 16.04 -11.54 11.03
CA CYS A 123 17.07 -10.69 11.58
C CYS A 123 17.31 -11.05 13.04
N SER A 124 18.58 -11.13 13.46
CA SER A 124 18.94 -11.46 14.84
C SER A 124 20.09 -10.60 15.37
N ARG A 125 20.07 -10.35 16.69
CA ARG A 125 21.17 -9.77 17.45
C ARG A 125 21.13 -10.29 18.88
N ALA A 126 22.21 -10.88 19.33
CA ALA A 126 22.29 -11.61 20.61
C ALA A 126 21.15 -12.65 20.74
N SER A 127 20.32 -12.56 21.76
CA SER A 127 19.16 -13.45 21.99
C SER A 127 17.86 -13.00 21.30
N PHE A 128 17.85 -11.84 20.66
CA PHE A 128 16.66 -11.32 19.99
C PHE A 128 16.66 -11.72 18.52
N SER A 129 15.52 -12.19 18.03
CA SER A 129 15.32 -12.50 16.62
C SER A 129 13.91 -12.13 16.19
N ARG A 130 13.77 -11.69 14.94
CA ARG A 130 12.49 -11.30 14.34
C ARG A 130 12.48 -11.61 12.84
N SER A 131 11.35 -12.05 12.34
CA SER A 131 11.11 -12.15 10.90
C SER A 131 11.02 -10.76 10.29
N ILE A 132 11.75 -10.56 9.18
CA ILE A 132 11.84 -9.28 8.48
C ILE A 132 11.52 -9.43 6.98
N SER A 133 11.10 -8.35 6.38
CA SER A 133 11.04 -8.18 4.91
C SER A 133 12.36 -7.55 4.45
N LEU A 134 13.25 -8.38 3.93
CA LEU A 134 14.51 -7.93 3.35
C LEU A 134 14.26 -7.49 1.91
N ARG A 135 14.56 -6.22 1.62
CA ARG A 135 14.33 -5.60 0.30
C ARG A 135 15.64 -5.05 -0.26
N GLY A 136 16.06 -5.61 -1.40
CA GLY A 136 17.16 -5.10 -2.20
C GLY A 136 16.63 -4.08 -3.20
N VAL A 137 17.18 -2.87 -3.14
CA VAL A 137 16.81 -1.74 -4.00
C VAL A 137 18.01 -1.23 -4.78
N ASP A 138 17.74 -0.53 -5.89
CA ASP A 138 18.74 0.23 -6.62
C ASP A 138 18.80 1.64 -6.04
N PRO A 139 19.87 2.04 -5.31
CA PRO A 139 19.92 3.32 -4.63
C PRO A 139 19.87 4.55 -5.57
N VAL A 140 20.12 4.36 -6.86
CA VAL A 140 20.11 5.42 -7.87
C VAL A 140 18.73 5.57 -8.52
N ASN A 141 18.09 4.45 -8.84
CA ASN A 141 16.83 4.45 -9.58
C ASN A 141 15.59 4.39 -8.65
N GLU A 142 15.72 3.85 -7.46
CA GLU A 142 14.62 3.77 -6.49
C GLU A 142 13.99 5.14 -6.16
N PRO A 143 14.76 6.22 -5.88
CA PRO A 143 14.19 7.53 -5.58
C PRO A 143 13.46 8.19 -6.77
N LYS A 144 13.69 7.73 -8.01
CA LYS A 144 12.97 8.22 -9.18
C LYS A 144 11.56 7.61 -9.30
N VAL A 145 11.36 6.46 -8.68
CA VAL A 145 10.12 5.66 -8.78
C VAL A 145 9.26 5.79 -7.52
N THR A 146 9.89 5.81 -6.35
CA THR A 146 9.21 5.85 -5.05
C THR A 146 9.82 6.89 -4.12
N ASN A 147 9.07 7.29 -3.09
CA ASN A 147 9.52 8.29 -2.12
C ASN A 147 10.20 7.65 -0.89
N ILE A 148 10.63 6.39 -0.98
CA ILE A 148 11.24 5.66 0.15
C ILE A 148 12.47 6.37 0.74
N ALA A 149 13.15 7.18 -0.06
CA ALA A 149 14.30 7.97 0.39
C ALA A 149 13.91 9.09 1.37
N GLU A 150 12.67 9.58 1.32
CA GLU A 150 12.16 10.62 2.22
C GLU A 150 11.84 10.06 3.61
N ASP A 151 11.55 8.75 3.69
CA ASP A 151 11.27 8.05 4.94
C ASP A 151 12.57 7.68 5.72
N ILE A 152 13.76 8.00 5.20
CA ILE A 152 15.04 7.75 5.88
C ILE A 152 15.34 8.94 6.81
N ILE A 153 15.25 8.70 8.12
CA ILE A 153 15.46 9.71 9.16
C ILE A 153 16.93 9.90 9.55
N GLU A 154 17.74 8.85 9.36
CA GLU A 154 19.20 8.89 9.62
C GLU A 154 19.93 8.12 8.53
N GLY A 155 21.02 8.67 8.01
CA GLY A 155 21.74 8.11 6.87
C GLY A 155 21.17 8.58 5.52
N LYS A 156 21.53 7.90 4.44
CA LYS A 156 21.05 8.16 3.06
C LYS A 156 20.97 6.85 2.29
N LEU A 157 20.02 6.75 1.36
CA LEU A 157 19.86 5.57 0.51
C LEU A 157 21.12 5.25 -0.30
N GLN A 158 21.83 6.29 -0.74
CA GLN A 158 23.07 6.17 -1.52
C GLN A 158 24.21 5.46 -0.76
N MET A 159 24.18 5.45 0.59
CA MET A 159 25.16 4.74 1.42
C MET A 159 25.13 3.23 1.16
N LEU A 160 24.00 2.69 0.70
CA LEU A 160 23.91 1.28 0.29
C LEU A 160 24.78 0.93 -0.91
N SER A 161 25.21 1.93 -1.70
CA SER A 161 26.14 1.73 -2.83
C SER A 161 27.62 1.78 -2.42
N SER A 162 27.92 2.28 -1.22
CA SER A 162 29.31 2.56 -0.80
C SER A 162 30.07 1.32 -0.34
N GLY A 163 29.40 0.17 -0.19
CA GLY A 163 30.05 -1.08 0.22
C GLY A 163 29.08 -2.26 0.25
N ASN A 164 29.65 -3.43 0.42
CA ASN A 164 28.90 -4.66 0.58
C ASN A 164 28.40 -4.80 2.03
N ASN A 165 27.27 -5.49 2.20
CA ASN A 165 26.69 -5.81 3.51
C ASN A 165 26.27 -4.59 4.34
N MET A 166 25.83 -3.52 3.69
CA MET A 166 25.26 -2.35 4.34
C MET A 166 23.72 -2.39 4.21
N VAL A 167 23.04 -2.03 5.32
CA VAL A 167 21.58 -2.02 5.37
C VAL A 167 21.06 -0.78 6.09
N ILE A 168 19.83 -0.37 5.72
CA ILE A 168 19.02 0.60 6.44
C ILE A 168 17.87 -0.18 7.05
N ALA A 169 17.63 -0.03 8.33
CA ALA A 169 16.62 -0.80 9.04
C ALA A 169 15.56 0.09 9.67
N GLY A 170 14.36 -0.46 9.83
CA GLY A 170 13.25 0.26 10.44
C GLY A 170 13.52 0.63 11.89
N VAL A 171 13.04 1.80 12.31
CA VAL A 171 13.30 2.35 13.66
C VAL A 171 12.81 1.43 14.77
N GLU A 172 11.64 0.81 14.62
CA GLU A 172 11.07 -0.08 15.63
C GLU A 172 11.81 -1.44 15.67
N LEU A 173 12.31 -1.93 14.51
CA LEU A 173 13.15 -3.11 14.46
C LEU A 173 14.46 -2.90 15.24
N LEU A 174 15.13 -1.76 15.02
CA LEU A 174 16.38 -1.43 15.72
C LEU A 174 16.18 -1.27 17.22
N LYS A 175 15.08 -0.64 17.65
CA LYS A 175 14.71 -0.58 19.07
C LYS A 175 14.52 -1.98 19.67
N PHE A 176 13.82 -2.87 18.97
CA PHE A 176 13.61 -4.24 19.41
C PHE A 176 14.93 -5.02 19.56
N LEU A 177 15.86 -4.87 18.61
CA LEU A 177 17.16 -5.53 18.63
C LEU A 177 18.20 -4.85 19.55
N GLY A 178 17.86 -3.69 20.11
CA GLY A 178 18.82 -2.87 20.87
C GLY A 178 20.01 -2.42 20.03
N ALA A 179 19.80 -2.21 18.71
CA ALA A 179 20.83 -1.82 17.76
C ALA A 179 20.74 -0.35 17.39
N LYS A 180 21.87 0.24 16.99
CA LYS A 180 22.00 1.62 16.54
C LYS A 180 22.71 1.68 15.18
N VAL A 181 22.74 2.86 14.57
CA VAL A 181 23.56 3.10 13.38
C VAL A 181 25.02 2.78 13.70
N ASN A 182 25.69 2.16 12.75
CA ASN A 182 27.03 1.56 12.80
C ASN A 182 27.14 0.22 13.55
N ASP A 183 26.11 -0.29 14.19
CA ASP A 183 26.12 -1.65 14.75
C ASP A 183 25.99 -2.71 13.65
N THR A 184 26.42 -3.93 13.99
CA THR A 184 26.24 -5.12 13.13
C THR A 184 25.04 -5.92 13.62
N ILE A 185 24.18 -6.32 12.71
CA ILE A 185 23.09 -7.26 12.91
C ILE A 185 23.26 -8.45 11.99
N ASN A 186 22.69 -9.58 12.34
CA ASN A 186 22.77 -10.79 11.53
C ASN A 186 21.46 -11.01 10.77
N ILE A 187 21.55 -11.25 9.47
CA ILE A 187 20.41 -11.69 8.65
C ILE A 187 20.60 -13.18 8.36
N ILE A 188 19.58 -13.96 8.65
CA ILE A 188 19.56 -15.41 8.43
C ILE A 188 18.68 -15.65 7.22
N ASN A 189 19.27 -16.23 6.16
CA ASN A 189 18.53 -16.54 4.95
C ASN A 189 17.56 -17.74 5.18
N PRO A 190 16.67 -18.07 4.24
CA PRO A 190 15.77 -19.21 4.38
C PRO A 190 16.48 -20.57 4.55
N ASP A 191 17.72 -20.69 4.06
CA ASP A 191 18.54 -21.90 4.15
C ASP A 191 19.29 -22.03 5.48
N GLY A 192 19.20 -21.01 6.36
CA GLY A 192 19.80 -20.98 7.68
C GLY A 192 21.21 -20.37 7.74
N HIS A 193 21.75 -19.87 6.63
CA HIS A 193 23.06 -19.22 6.61
C HIS A 193 22.97 -17.81 7.21
N VAL A 194 23.98 -17.43 7.97
CA VAL A 194 24.04 -16.17 8.72
C VAL A 194 24.94 -15.17 8.02
N TYR A 195 24.41 -14.01 7.73
CA TYR A 195 25.10 -12.89 7.08
C TYR A 195 25.18 -11.69 8.00
N PRO A 196 26.37 -11.31 8.49
CA PRO A 196 26.55 -10.08 9.25
C PRO A 196 26.43 -8.88 8.31
N VAL A 197 25.58 -7.92 8.68
CA VAL A 197 25.35 -6.68 7.94
C VAL A 197 25.47 -5.48 8.86
N LYS A 198 26.04 -4.39 8.35
CA LYS A 198 26.21 -3.14 9.09
C LYS A 198 25.01 -2.22 8.85
N VAL A 199 24.43 -1.70 9.92
CA VAL A 199 23.37 -0.69 9.87
C VAL A 199 23.98 0.66 9.55
N VAL A 200 23.61 1.27 8.39
CA VAL A 200 24.13 2.57 7.93
C VAL A 200 23.07 3.67 7.94
N GLY A 201 21.83 3.32 8.29
CA GLY A 201 20.74 4.30 8.37
C GLY A 201 19.49 3.73 9.04
N ILE A 202 18.58 4.63 9.35
CA ILE A 202 17.30 4.33 10.00
C ILE A 202 16.16 4.78 9.10
N TYR A 203 15.19 3.90 8.91
CA TYR A 203 13.98 4.12 8.14
C TYR A 203 12.78 4.27 9.09
N SER A 204 11.88 5.21 8.79
CA SER A 204 10.59 5.37 9.48
C SER A 204 9.53 5.88 8.53
N SER A 205 8.59 5.02 8.20
CA SER A 205 7.45 5.36 7.32
C SER A 205 6.26 5.94 8.07
N GLY A 206 6.27 5.88 9.40
CA GLY A 206 5.11 6.15 10.24
C GLY A 206 4.09 4.98 10.28
N ASP A 207 4.31 3.92 9.53
CA ASP A 207 3.59 2.65 9.68
C ASP A 207 4.42 1.69 10.53
N ARG A 208 3.93 1.44 11.73
CA ARG A 208 4.61 0.59 12.71
C ARG A 208 4.97 -0.79 12.16
N ARG A 209 4.13 -1.40 11.32
CA ARG A 209 4.38 -2.74 10.76
C ARG A 209 5.60 -2.73 9.83
N ASN A 210 5.70 -1.71 8.98
CA ASN A 210 6.85 -1.52 8.10
C ASN A 210 8.09 -1.22 8.94
N ASP A 211 7.99 -0.31 9.91
CA ASP A 211 9.09 0.10 10.78
C ASP A 211 9.60 -1.04 11.67
N GLU A 212 8.77 -2.06 11.97
CA GLU A 212 9.14 -3.27 12.72
C GLU A 212 9.76 -4.36 11.87
N SER A 213 9.57 -4.36 10.54
CA SER A 213 9.95 -5.51 9.71
C SER A 213 10.82 -5.18 8.50
N LEU A 214 10.84 -3.95 8.01
CA LEU A 214 11.55 -3.61 6.78
C LEU A 214 13.04 -3.41 7.01
N VAL A 215 13.84 -4.09 6.18
CA VAL A 215 15.28 -3.88 6.06
C VAL A 215 15.63 -3.67 4.58
N LEU A 216 16.27 -2.55 4.29
CA LEU A 216 16.69 -2.16 2.94
C LEU A 216 18.18 -2.46 2.78
N GLY A 217 18.54 -3.12 1.69
CA GLY A 217 19.92 -3.30 1.26
C GLY A 217 20.09 -2.92 -0.21
N SER A 218 21.30 -2.89 -0.73
CA SER A 218 21.50 -2.84 -2.18
C SER A 218 21.04 -4.17 -2.80
N ILE A 219 20.64 -4.15 -4.09
CA ILE A 219 20.26 -5.37 -4.82
C ILE A 219 21.37 -6.42 -4.68
N THR A 220 22.65 -6.04 -4.83
CA THR A 220 23.79 -6.93 -4.75
C THR A 220 23.95 -7.54 -3.34
N THR A 221 23.81 -6.72 -2.29
CA THR A 221 23.85 -7.21 -0.91
C THR A 221 22.77 -8.25 -0.66
N VAL A 222 21.53 -7.98 -1.08
CA VAL A 222 20.41 -8.90 -0.86
C VAL A 222 20.54 -10.17 -1.71
N GLN A 223 21.01 -10.05 -2.96
CA GLN A 223 21.32 -11.21 -3.79
C GLN A 223 22.38 -12.12 -3.17
N ASN A 224 23.41 -11.55 -2.53
CA ASN A 224 24.42 -12.31 -1.83
C ASN A 224 23.83 -13.03 -0.60
N ILE A 225 23.02 -12.34 0.21
CA ILE A 225 22.35 -12.93 1.38
C ILE A 225 21.42 -14.08 0.97
N LEU A 226 20.69 -13.93 -0.14
CA LEU A 226 19.76 -14.93 -0.67
C LEU A 226 20.44 -15.98 -1.57
N GLU A 227 21.74 -15.91 -1.76
CA GLU A 227 22.52 -16.80 -2.64
C GLU A 227 21.94 -16.88 -4.07
N SER A 228 21.42 -15.76 -4.55
CA SER A 228 20.68 -15.66 -5.80
C SER A 228 21.23 -14.56 -6.71
N PRO A 229 22.49 -14.69 -7.18
CA PRO A 229 23.15 -13.66 -7.98
C PRO A 229 22.40 -13.41 -9.29
N GLY A 230 22.25 -12.12 -9.64
CA GLY A 230 21.57 -11.68 -10.87
C GLY A 230 20.06 -11.83 -10.89
N LYS A 231 19.44 -12.42 -9.86
CA LYS A 231 18.00 -12.60 -9.79
C LYS A 231 17.31 -11.38 -9.17
N ILE A 232 16.09 -11.10 -9.61
CA ILE A 232 15.19 -10.08 -9.05
C ILE A 232 13.79 -10.67 -8.89
N THR A 233 13.02 -10.16 -7.93
CA THR A 233 11.64 -10.64 -7.68
C THR A 233 10.60 -9.82 -8.43
N LYS A 234 10.85 -8.50 -8.59
CA LYS A 234 9.92 -7.60 -9.25
C LYS A 234 10.59 -6.36 -9.85
N ILE A 235 9.88 -5.75 -10.78
CA ILE A 235 10.18 -4.41 -11.30
C ILE A 235 9.03 -3.49 -10.91
N VAL A 236 9.36 -2.33 -10.40
CA VAL A 236 8.41 -1.28 -10.05
C VAL A 236 8.53 -0.15 -11.05
N VAL A 237 7.39 0.34 -11.55
CA VAL A 237 7.33 1.32 -12.63
C VAL A 237 6.53 2.54 -12.19
N LYS A 238 7.07 3.71 -12.47
CA LYS A 238 6.38 5.00 -12.35
C LYS A 238 5.92 5.45 -13.74
N THR A 239 4.64 5.71 -13.88
CA THR A 239 4.02 6.20 -15.10
C THR A 239 3.68 7.68 -14.98
N ILE A 240 3.40 8.33 -16.10
CA ILE A 240 3.01 9.75 -16.15
C ILE A 240 1.73 10.06 -15.37
N ASP A 241 0.83 9.07 -15.22
CA ASP A 241 -0.45 9.23 -14.53
C ASP A 241 -0.79 7.95 -13.74
N ALA A 242 -0.81 8.05 -12.42
CA ALA A 242 -1.15 6.96 -11.52
C ALA A 242 -2.61 6.48 -11.68
N ASN A 243 -3.53 7.37 -12.07
CA ASN A 243 -4.93 6.99 -12.24
C ASN A 243 -5.16 6.16 -13.51
N LYS A 244 -4.24 6.23 -14.48
CA LYS A 244 -4.26 5.41 -15.70
C LYS A 244 -3.39 4.16 -15.60
N ALA A 245 -2.83 3.88 -14.43
CA ALA A 245 -1.93 2.73 -14.22
C ALA A 245 -2.56 1.40 -14.64
N ALA A 246 -3.86 1.18 -14.37
CA ALA A 246 -4.56 -0.04 -14.78
C ALA A 246 -4.59 -0.21 -16.31
N VAL A 247 -4.82 0.86 -17.06
CA VAL A 247 -4.82 0.82 -18.54
C VAL A 247 -3.41 0.53 -19.06
N PHE A 248 -2.39 1.15 -18.46
CA PHE A 248 -1.00 0.89 -18.84
C PHE A 248 -0.55 -0.52 -18.45
N ALA A 249 -0.95 -1.02 -17.28
CA ALA A 249 -0.69 -2.39 -16.86
C ALA A 249 -1.31 -3.42 -17.82
N GLN A 250 -2.55 -3.20 -18.26
CA GLN A 250 -3.20 -4.05 -19.25
C GLN A 250 -2.47 -4.07 -20.60
N LYS A 251 -1.93 -2.92 -21.05
CA LYS A 251 -1.09 -2.88 -22.25
C LYS A 251 0.22 -3.65 -22.05
N LEU A 252 0.86 -3.48 -20.90
CA LEU A 252 2.11 -4.17 -20.58
C LEU A 252 1.92 -5.69 -20.46
N SER A 253 0.80 -6.16 -19.94
CA SER A 253 0.51 -7.59 -19.80
C SER A 253 0.43 -8.34 -21.13
N GLN A 254 0.33 -7.65 -22.26
CA GLN A 254 0.34 -8.26 -23.61
C GLN A 254 1.74 -8.65 -24.08
N TYR A 255 2.80 -8.14 -23.45
CA TYR A 255 4.19 -8.36 -23.88
C TYR A 255 4.87 -9.56 -23.23
N SER A 256 4.33 -10.10 -22.14
CA SER A 256 4.93 -11.22 -21.42
C SER A 256 3.89 -11.98 -20.62
N TYR A 257 4.22 -13.23 -20.27
CA TYR A 257 3.46 -14.06 -19.35
C TYR A 257 3.57 -13.63 -17.88
N ASP A 258 4.45 -12.66 -17.58
CA ASP A 258 4.63 -12.17 -16.23
C ASP A 258 3.37 -11.46 -15.72
N LYS A 259 3.18 -11.47 -14.41
CA LYS A 259 2.07 -10.79 -13.77
C LYS A 259 2.36 -9.29 -13.69
N VAL A 260 1.56 -8.50 -14.41
CA VAL A 260 1.62 -7.04 -14.40
C VAL A 260 0.39 -6.53 -13.66
N GLU A 261 0.60 -5.88 -12.54
CA GLU A 261 -0.45 -5.34 -11.68
C GLU A 261 -0.26 -3.84 -11.50
N SER A 262 -1.33 -3.08 -11.64
CA SER A 262 -1.37 -1.68 -11.22
C SER A 262 -1.54 -1.57 -9.70
N TRP A 263 -1.21 -0.41 -9.14
CA TRP A 263 -1.30 -0.17 -7.70
C TRP A 263 -2.70 -0.43 -7.13
N ASP A 264 -3.76 -0.15 -7.89
CA ASP A 264 -5.14 -0.40 -7.51
C ASP A 264 -5.49 -1.90 -7.55
N GLN A 265 -5.00 -2.65 -8.53
CA GLN A 265 -5.14 -4.11 -8.59
C GLN A 265 -4.37 -4.80 -7.45
N ALA A 266 -3.16 -4.33 -7.15
CA ALA A 266 -2.36 -4.86 -6.05
C ALA A 266 -2.99 -4.59 -4.66
N ASN A 267 -3.82 -3.54 -4.54
CA ASN A 267 -4.43 -3.09 -3.28
C ASN A 267 -5.97 -3.19 -3.28
N VAL A 268 -6.53 -4.21 -3.92
CA VAL A 268 -7.99 -4.43 -3.99
C VAL A 268 -8.66 -4.43 -2.62
N ASN A 269 -8.02 -5.04 -1.61
CA ASN A 269 -8.54 -5.07 -0.25
C ASN A 269 -8.68 -3.67 0.34
N PHE A 270 -7.67 -2.82 0.18
CA PHE A 270 -7.73 -1.42 0.62
C PHE A 270 -8.85 -0.65 -0.10
N LEU A 271 -8.97 -0.82 -1.41
CA LEU A 271 -10.02 -0.16 -2.19
C LEU A 271 -11.41 -0.66 -1.83
N SER A 272 -11.57 -1.95 -1.52
CA SER A 272 -12.85 -2.49 -1.04
C SER A 272 -13.25 -1.92 0.32
N MET A 273 -12.29 -1.78 1.25
CA MET A 273 -12.52 -1.12 2.55
C MET A 273 -12.93 0.34 2.39
N THR A 274 -12.29 1.09 1.49
CA THR A 274 -12.67 2.50 1.23
C THR A 274 -14.06 2.61 0.60
N LYS A 275 -14.46 1.66 -0.26
CA LYS A 275 -15.84 1.58 -0.78
C LYS A 275 -16.86 1.32 0.32
N GLN A 276 -16.59 0.37 1.22
CA GLN A 276 -17.46 0.11 2.37
C GLN A 276 -17.60 1.34 3.28
N GLN A 277 -16.50 2.03 3.55
CA GLN A 277 -16.53 3.28 4.31
C GLN A 277 -17.38 4.37 3.63
N SER A 278 -17.37 4.43 2.29
CA SER A 278 -18.21 5.38 1.55
C SER A 278 -19.70 5.08 1.70
N LEU A 279 -20.11 3.80 1.77
CA LEU A 279 -21.49 3.40 2.05
C LEU A 279 -21.90 3.78 3.48
N ILE A 280 -21.06 3.53 4.46
CA ILE A 280 -21.31 3.93 5.85
C ILE A 280 -21.49 5.46 5.93
N ARG A 281 -20.68 6.22 5.21
CA ARG A 281 -20.81 7.68 5.14
C ARG A 281 -22.17 8.11 4.58
N GLN A 282 -22.66 7.45 3.51
CA GLN A 282 -23.98 7.78 2.92
C GLN A 282 -25.10 7.47 3.91
N ILE A 283 -25.05 6.35 4.63
CA ILE A 283 -26.00 6.00 5.67
C ILE A 283 -25.98 7.03 6.81
N THR A 284 -24.80 7.40 7.26
CA THR A 284 -24.61 8.41 8.28
C THR A 284 -25.19 9.77 7.85
N MET A 285 -24.93 10.19 6.61
CA MET A 285 -25.52 11.40 6.03
C MET A 285 -27.06 11.37 6.08
N PHE A 286 -27.65 10.26 5.63
CA PHE A 286 -29.10 10.09 5.66
C PHE A 286 -29.65 10.19 7.09
N THR A 287 -28.98 9.57 8.06
CA THR A 287 -29.36 9.65 9.47
C THR A 287 -29.27 11.08 10.00
N PHE A 288 -28.22 11.84 9.67
CA PHE A 288 -28.11 13.25 10.06
C PHE A 288 -29.25 14.10 9.49
N ILE A 289 -29.58 13.91 8.22
CA ILE A 289 -30.70 14.63 7.56
C ILE A 289 -32.01 14.32 8.27
N LEU A 290 -32.28 13.05 8.62
CA LEU A 290 -33.46 12.65 9.37
C LEU A 290 -33.53 13.35 10.73
N VAL A 291 -32.44 13.30 11.52
CA VAL A 291 -32.40 13.93 12.86
C VAL A 291 -32.65 15.43 12.78
N VAL A 292 -32.02 16.12 11.83
CA VAL A 292 -32.25 17.56 11.61
C VAL A 292 -33.70 17.82 11.19
N SER A 293 -34.26 17.02 10.29
CA SER A 293 -35.64 17.14 9.84
C SER A 293 -36.67 16.98 10.98
N PHE A 294 -36.47 15.98 11.85
CA PHE A 294 -37.28 15.79 13.04
C PHE A 294 -37.15 16.96 14.02
N GLY A 295 -35.95 17.49 14.19
CA GLY A 295 -35.71 18.70 15.02
C GLY A 295 -36.52 19.90 14.50
N ILE A 296 -36.47 20.15 13.21
CA ILE A 296 -37.22 21.23 12.55
C ILE A 296 -38.74 20.98 12.69
N TYR A 297 -39.20 19.74 12.43
CA TYR A 297 -40.61 19.36 12.55
C TYR A 297 -41.15 19.60 13.96
N ASN A 298 -40.43 19.17 14.99
CA ASN A 298 -40.85 19.36 16.38
C ASN A 298 -41.00 20.84 16.75
N VAL A 299 -40.07 21.70 16.30
CA VAL A 299 -40.15 23.12 16.57
C VAL A 299 -41.31 23.78 15.82
N LEU A 300 -41.57 23.38 14.56
CA LEU A 300 -42.72 23.86 13.79
C LEU A 300 -44.05 23.41 14.42
N ASN A 301 -44.14 22.16 14.88
CA ASN A 301 -45.32 21.63 15.53
C ASN A 301 -45.61 22.37 16.87
N MET A 302 -44.57 22.64 17.67
CA MET A 302 -44.71 23.44 18.90
C MET A 302 -45.19 24.88 18.58
N MET A 303 -44.70 25.49 17.48
CA MET A 303 -45.16 26.81 17.07
C MET A 303 -46.66 26.85 16.64
N VAL A 304 -47.11 25.78 16.01
CA VAL A 304 -48.54 25.66 15.58
C VAL A 304 -49.44 25.49 16.78
N HIS A 305 -49.12 24.58 17.73
CA HIS A 305 -49.91 24.33 18.93
C HIS A 305 -49.96 25.51 19.92
N GLN A 306 -49.00 26.40 19.92
CA GLN A 306 -48.99 27.58 20.78
C GLN A 306 -49.90 28.70 20.21
N LYS A 307 -50.45 28.56 19.02
CA LYS A 307 -51.38 29.50 18.40
C LYS A 307 -52.86 29.14 18.51
N GLN A 308 -53.15 27.92 18.98
CA GLN A 308 -54.48 27.50 19.39
C GLN A 308 -54.71 27.82 20.87
#